data_32df34291ea4d01828d653f790fd05a3
#
_entry.id   32df34291ea4d01828d653f790fd05a3
#
_cell.length_a   1.000
_cell.length_b   1.000
_cell.length_c   1.000
_cell.angle_alpha   90.00
_cell.angle_beta   90.00
_cell.angle_gamma   90.00
#
_symmetry.space_group_name_H-M   'P 1'
#
loop_
_entity.id
_entity.type
_entity.pdbx_description
1 polymer ?
#
loop_
_entity_poly.entity_id
_entity_poly.type
_entity_poly.pdbx_seq_one_letter_code
_entity_poly.pdbx_strand_id
1 'polypeptide(L)'
;MGKNKKKQKLVGKFLANEKGFGFINIGEDKEDIFVPSKSVNGALNGDTVQFSIYKQKQGTKRAEGKIVKVLERDKQTVVGIFQKSRNFGFVVPDDKNFATDIFISKKKCKEAKNNDKVVVYITKYPTKGK
;
A
#
# COMPACT_ATOMS: atom_id res chain seq x y z
N MET A 1 -28.60 -2.94 23.77
CA MET A 1 -28.17 -2.94 23.72
C MET A 1 -27.48 -2.66 23.48
N GLY A 2 -27.33 -2.18 24.01
CA GLY A 2 -26.37 -1.91 23.60
C GLY A 2 -25.76 -2.59 22.66
N LYS A 3 -25.89 -3.39 22.48
CA LYS A 3 -25.37 -3.98 21.65
C LYS A 3 -25.45 -3.48 20.45
N ASN A 4 -26.07 -2.85 20.24
CA ASN A 4 -26.18 -2.29 19.08
C ASN A 4 -25.37 -1.17 18.81
N LYS A 5 -24.35 -0.85 19.50
CA LYS A 5 -23.50 0.16 19.19
C LYS A 5 -22.79 -0.17 18.00
N LYS A 6 -22.82 0.61 16.96
CA LYS A 6 -22.00 0.43 15.82
C LYS A 6 -20.61 0.64 16.23
N LYS A 7 -19.73 -0.26 15.86
CA LYS A 7 -18.34 -0.04 16.02
C LYS A 7 -17.93 1.04 15.12
N GLN A 8 -17.19 1.99 15.61
CA GLN A 8 -16.62 3.01 14.76
C GLN A 8 -15.51 2.43 13.97
N LYS A 9 -15.47 2.73 12.70
CA LYS A 9 -14.37 2.32 11.85
C LYS A 9 -13.25 3.30 12.03
N LEU A 10 -12.05 2.79 12.20
CA LEU A 10 -10.87 3.62 12.23
C LEU A 10 -10.35 3.72 10.81
N VAL A 11 -10.20 4.91 10.32
CA VAL A 11 -9.82 5.15 8.94
C VAL A 11 -8.68 6.16 8.90
N GLY A 12 -7.75 5.94 8.02
CA GLY A 12 -6.64 6.87 7.83
C GLY A 12 -5.94 6.62 6.51
N LYS A 13 -4.90 7.39 6.27
CA LYS A 13 -4.13 7.31 5.05
C LYS A 13 -2.86 6.53 5.31
N PHE A 14 -2.61 5.50 4.51
CA PHE A 14 -1.42 4.68 4.69
C PHE A 14 -0.23 5.31 4.00
N LEU A 15 0.86 5.46 4.73
CA LEU A 15 2.10 5.98 4.20
C LEU A 15 3.13 4.86 4.25
N ALA A 16 3.48 4.35 3.10
CA ALA A 16 4.37 3.20 3.00
C ALA A 16 5.82 3.63 3.15
N ASN A 17 6.63 2.70 3.62
CA ASN A 17 8.07 2.89 3.70
C ASN A 17 8.72 1.89 2.74
N GLU A 18 9.86 2.26 2.20
CA GLU A 18 10.54 1.38 1.23
C GLU A 18 10.93 0.04 1.82
N LYS A 19 10.99 -0.08 3.13
CA LYS A 19 11.34 -1.34 3.79
C LYS A 19 10.12 -2.24 4.03
N GLY A 20 8.94 -1.80 3.62
CA GLY A 20 7.74 -2.63 3.68
C GLY A 20 6.78 -2.32 4.82
N PHE A 21 7.25 -1.70 5.88
CA PHE A 21 6.33 -1.27 6.94
C PHE A 21 5.76 0.10 6.56
N GLY A 22 4.89 0.64 7.37
CA GLY A 22 4.37 1.97 7.11
C GLY A 22 3.69 2.57 8.32
N PHE A 23 3.01 3.66 8.07
CA PHE A 23 2.31 4.40 9.12
C PHE A 23 0.94 4.80 8.59
N ILE A 24 -0.01 4.94 9.49
CA ILE A 24 -1.33 5.44 9.12
C ILE A 24 -1.50 6.82 9.73
N ASN A 25 -1.73 7.80 8.86
CA ASN A 25 -1.94 9.17 9.27
C ASN A 25 -3.43 9.35 9.59
N ILE A 26 -3.73 9.80 10.80
CA ILE A 26 -5.10 9.94 11.26
C ILE A 26 -5.47 11.38 11.59
N GLY A 27 -4.64 12.32 11.18
CA GLY A 27 -4.95 13.74 11.38
C GLY A 27 -3.74 14.52 11.82
N GLU A 28 -3.80 15.84 11.63
CA GLU A 28 -2.64 16.67 11.88
C GLU A 28 -2.17 16.70 13.31
N ASP A 29 -3.07 16.65 14.22
CA ASP A 29 -2.70 16.75 15.63
C ASP A 29 -2.51 15.41 16.30
N LYS A 30 -2.45 14.35 15.53
CA LYS A 30 -2.35 13.01 16.12
C LYS A 30 -1.13 12.30 15.60
N GLU A 31 -0.57 11.46 16.46
CA GLU A 31 0.56 10.66 16.07
C GLU A 31 0.15 9.57 15.10
N ASP A 32 0.98 9.28 14.13
CA ASP A 32 0.71 8.20 13.18
C ASP A 32 0.72 6.84 13.89
N ILE A 33 -0.01 5.91 13.34
CA ILE A 33 -0.07 4.55 13.85
C ILE A 33 0.93 3.71 13.07
N PHE A 34 1.81 3.01 13.75
CA PHE A 34 2.80 2.15 13.08
C PHE A 34 2.16 0.87 12.58
N VAL A 35 2.48 0.48 11.35
CA VAL A 35 1.97 -0.75 10.75
C VAL A 35 3.17 -1.60 10.34
N PRO A 36 3.43 -2.70 11.03
CA PRO A 36 4.54 -3.59 10.64
C PRO A 36 4.26 -4.21 9.28
N SER A 37 5.31 -4.65 8.60
CA SER A 37 5.20 -5.20 7.25
C SER A 37 4.14 -6.28 7.14
N LYS A 38 4.07 -7.16 8.11
CA LYS A 38 3.13 -8.27 8.07
C LYS A 38 1.68 -7.84 8.19
N SER A 39 1.44 -6.60 8.59
CA SER A 39 0.10 -6.09 8.84
C SER A 39 -0.38 -5.11 7.76
N VAL A 40 0.39 -4.94 6.70
CA VAL A 40 0.07 -3.97 5.65
C VAL A 40 -1.11 -4.42 4.77
N ASN A 41 -1.30 -5.72 4.63
CA ASN A 41 -2.50 -6.29 4.00
C ASN A 41 -2.79 -5.72 2.60
N GLY A 42 -1.76 -5.61 1.78
CA GLY A 42 -1.95 -5.18 0.39
C GLY A 42 -2.14 -3.69 0.17
N ALA A 43 -2.05 -2.87 1.20
CA ALA A 43 -2.17 -1.43 1.03
C ALA A 43 -0.92 -0.87 0.35
N LEU A 44 -1.12 0.16 -0.44
CA LEU A 44 -0.03 0.85 -1.13
C LEU A 44 0.02 2.29 -0.63
N ASN A 45 1.14 2.94 -0.88
CA ASN A 45 1.35 4.29 -0.39
C ASN A 45 0.23 5.22 -0.84
N GLY A 46 -0.35 5.94 0.11
CA GLY A 46 -1.41 6.90 -0.17
C GLY A 46 -2.82 6.35 -0.10
N ASP A 47 -2.96 5.03 0.05
CA ASP A 47 -4.29 4.42 0.10
C ASP A 47 -5.04 4.82 1.36
N THR A 48 -6.34 4.97 1.24
CA THR A 48 -7.21 5.18 2.40
C THR A 48 -7.60 3.82 2.93
N VAL A 49 -7.31 3.57 4.19
CA VAL A 49 -7.46 2.24 4.77
C VAL A 49 -8.31 2.26 6.02
N GLN A 50 -8.96 1.15 6.26
CA GLN A 50 -9.60 0.88 7.55
C GLN A 50 -8.62 0.03 8.34
N PHE A 51 -8.45 0.35 9.60
CA PHE A 51 -7.46 -0.35 10.42
C PHE A 51 -7.97 -0.58 11.81
N SER A 52 -7.27 -1.44 12.55
CA SER A 52 -7.54 -1.64 13.98
C SER A 52 -6.22 -1.50 14.72
N ILE A 53 -6.31 -1.10 15.97
CA ILE A 53 -5.13 -0.93 16.82
C ILE A 53 -5.07 -2.14 17.75
N TYR A 54 -3.96 -2.86 17.70
CA TYR A 54 -3.81 -4.01 18.57
C TYR A 54 -2.78 -3.75 19.69
N LYS A 55 -2.06 -2.64 19.62
CA LYS A 55 -1.12 -2.29 20.65
C LYS A 55 -1.21 -0.78 20.87
N GLN A 56 -1.59 -0.38 22.05
CA GLN A 56 -1.78 1.03 22.36
C GLN A 56 -0.45 1.73 22.57
N LYS A 57 -0.46 3.04 22.44
CA LYS A 57 0.73 3.84 22.68
C LYS A 57 1.23 3.62 24.10
N GLN A 58 2.54 3.49 24.24
CA GLN A 58 3.15 3.33 25.54
C GLN A 58 4.39 4.20 25.60
N GLY A 59 4.37 5.24 26.40
CA GLY A 59 5.51 6.14 26.53
C GLY A 59 5.86 6.74 25.18
N THR A 60 7.07 6.50 24.69
CA THR A 60 7.51 7.03 23.42
C THR A 60 7.18 6.09 22.26
N LYS A 61 6.66 4.90 22.55
CA LYS A 61 6.34 3.96 21.48
C LYS A 61 4.96 4.26 20.94
N ARG A 62 4.87 4.32 19.62
CA ARG A 62 3.60 4.57 18.96
C ARG A 62 2.67 3.39 19.09
N ALA A 63 1.39 3.65 18.96
CA ALA A 63 0.42 2.57 18.84
C ALA A 63 0.73 1.79 17.56
N GLU A 64 0.41 0.52 17.56
CA GLU A 64 0.59 -0.32 16.38
C GLU A 64 -0.76 -0.82 15.91
N GLY A 65 -0.93 -0.85 14.61
CA GLY A 65 -2.17 -1.29 14.03
C GLY A 65 -1.98 -2.24 12.87
N LYS A 66 -3.08 -2.77 12.42
CA LYS A 66 -3.08 -3.60 11.22
C LYS A 66 -4.14 -3.08 10.29
N ILE A 67 -3.90 -3.19 9.01
CA ILE A 67 -4.86 -2.76 8.01
C ILE A 67 -5.90 -3.85 7.84
N VAL A 68 -7.15 -3.50 8.01
CA VAL A 68 -8.26 -4.43 7.85
C VAL A 68 -8.61 -4.52 6.38
N LYS A 69 -8.74 -3.38 5.72
CA LYS A 69 -8.96 -3.38 4.28
C LYS A 69 -8.66 -2.03 3.68
N VAL A 70 -8.43 -2.00 2.39
CA VAL A 70 -8.24 -0.76 1.66
C VAL A 70 -9.61 -0.28 1.22
N LEU A 71 -9.95 0.95 1.59
CA LEU A 71 -11.23 1.53 1.24
C LEU A 71 -11.18 2.25 -0.10
N GLU A 72 -10.05 2.90 -0.35
CA GLU A 72 -9.91 3.67 -1.58
C GLU A 72 -8.45 3.69 -2.00
N ARG A 73 -8.19 3.38 -3.26
CA ARG A 73 -6.82 3.43 -3.77
C ARG A 73 -6.46 4.85 -4.18
N ASP A 74 -5.26 5.25 -3.79
CA ASP A 74 -4.77 6.58 -4.12
C ASP A 74 -4.26 6.62 -5.55
N LYS A 75 -3.47 5.65 -5.95
CA LYS A 75 -2.84 5.68 -7.24
C LYS A 75 -3.37 4.61 -8.15
N GLN A 76 -3.76 5.02 -9.34
CA GLN A 76 -4.15 4.08 -10.36
C GLN A 76 -3.10 4.01 -11.44
N THR A 77 -2.16 4.94 -11.46
CA THR A 77 -1.05 4.91 -12.40
C THR A 77 0.26 4.96 -11.65
N VAL A 78 1.29 4.34 -12.22
CA VAL A 78 2.62 4.32 -11.63
C VAL A 78 3.62 4.60 -12.72
N VAL A 79 4.57 5.48 -12.44
CA VAL A 79 5.67 5.78 -13.34
C VAL A 79 6.88 4.99 -12.86
N GLY A 80 7.57 4.35 -13.77
CA GLY A 80 8.75 3.60 -13.39
C GLY A 80 9.52 3.13 -14.60
N ILE A 81 10.48 2.26 -14.35
CA ILE A 81 11.36 1.71 -15.38
C ILE A 81 10.91 0.31 -15.72
N PHE A 82 10.67 0.08 -17.00
CA PHE A 82 10.24 -1.22 -17.49
C PHE A 82 11.42 -2.16 -17.56
N GLN A 83 11.26 -3.37 -17.04
CA GLN A 83 12.28 -4.42 -17.11
C GLN A 83 11.64 -5.60 -17.80
N LYS A 84 12.26 -6.04 -18.89
CA LYS A 84 11.70 -7.11 -19.68
C LYS A 84 12.28 -8.46 -19.27
N SER A 85 11.42 -9.44 -19.16
CA SER A 85 11.82 -10.82 -18.93
C SER A 85 11.37 -11.64 -20.14
N ARG A 86 11.63 -12.92 -20.15
CA ARG A 86 11.35 -13.74 -21.31
C ARG A 86 9.86 -13.78 -21.66
N ASN A 87 9.02 -14.02 -20.68
CA ASN A 87 7.59 -14.19 -20.93
C ASN A 87 6.73 -13.12 -20.28
N PHE A 88 7.32 -12.11 -19.70
CA PHE A 88 6.57 -11.05 -19.05
C PHE A 88 7.51 -9.86 -18.82
N GLY A 89 7.02 -8.84 -18.22
CA GLY A 89 7.85 -7.73 -17.80
C GLY A 89 7.40 -7.24 -16.46
N PHE A 90 8.12 -6.29 -15.93
CA PHE A 90 7.67 -5.63 -14.70
C PHE A 90 8.21 -4.21 -14.69
N VAL A 91 7.54 -3.37 -13.91
CA VAL A 91 7.91 -1.99 -13.78
C VAL A 91 8.41 -1.77 -12.37
N VAL A 92 9.60 -1.20 -12.24
CA VAL A 92 10.16 -0.82 -10.97
C VAL A 92 9.74 0.62 -10.73
N PRO A 93 8.85 0.88 -9.77
CA PRO A 93 8.35 2.25 -9.58
C PRO A 93 9.46 3.21 -9.21
N ASP A 94 9.35 4.46 -9.69
CA ASP A 94 10.30 5.50 -9.31
C ASP A 94 10.12 5.87 -7.83
N ASP A 95 8.91 5.78 -7.33
CA ASP A 95 8.61 6.11 -5.94
C ASP A 95 9.08 4.98 -5.04
N LYS A 96 10.09 5.23 -4.24
CA LYS A 96 10.66 4.20 -3.38
C LYS A 96 9.71 3.71 -2.32
N ASN A 97 8.69 4.49 -2.01
CA ASN A 97 7.70 4.07 -1.04
C ASN A 97 6.67 3.11 -1.65
N PHE A 98 6.76 2.88 -2.95
CA PHE A 98 5.92 1.89 -3.60
C PHE A 98 6.74 0.59 -3.57
N ALA A 99 6.52 -0.22 -2.58
CA ALA A 99 7.42 -1.31 -2.22
C ALA A 99 7.37 -2.52 -3.15
N THR A 100 6.51 -2.51 -4.14
CA THR A 100 6.30 -3.68 -4.99
C THR A 100 6.50 -3.34 -6.46
N ASP A 101 7.18 -4.20 -7.18
CA ASP A 101 7.27 -4.05 -8.63
C ASP A 101 5.92 -4.41 -9.26
N ILE A 102 5.62 -3.83 -10.39
CA ILE A 102 4.35 -4.05 -11.07
C ILE A 102 4.54 -5.06 -12.19
N PHE A 103 3.83 -6.16 -12.11
CA PHE A 103 3.89 -7.23 -13.11
C PHE A 103 3.15 -6.80 -14.39
N ILE A 104 3.77 -7.03 -15.55
CA ILE A 104 3.15 -6.73 -16.85
C ILE A 104 3.11 -8.02 -17.66
N SER A 105 1.93 -8.47 -18.02
CA SER A 105 1.81 -9.70 -18.78
C SER A 105 2.40 -9.51 -20.18
N LYS A 106 2.81 -10.59 -20.81
CA LYS A 106 3.43 -10.54 -22.12
C LYS A 106 2.60 -9.75 -23.11
N LYS A 107 1.30 -9.98 -23.15
CA LYS A 107 0.44 -9.27 -24.04
C LYS A 107 0.48 -7.80 -23.86
N LYS A 108 0.69 -7.32 -22.64
CA LYS A 108 0.63 -5.89 -22.33
C LYS A 108 1.98 -5.21 -22.39
N CYS A 109 3.04 -5.95 -22.61
CA CYS A 109 4.36 -5.33 -22.76
C CYS A 109 4.45 -4.53 -24.05
N LYS A 110 3.74 -4.98 -25.07
CA LYS A 110 3.69 -4.28 -26.36
C LYS A 110 5.08 -3.91 -26.84
N GLU A 111 5.29 -2.64 -27.13
CA GLU A 111 6.55 -2.19 -27.69
C GLU A 111 7.54 -1.69 -26.67
N ALA A 112 7.22 -1.81 -25.38
CA ALA A 112 8.15 -1.34 -24.37
C ALA A 112 9.43 -2.14 -24.42
N LYS A 113 10.54 -1.45 -24.22
CA LYS A 113 11.85 -2.06 -24.25
C LYS A 113 12.48 -1.98 -22.88
N ASN A 114 13.40 -2.87 -22.63
CA ASN A 114 14.10 -2.90 -21.36
C ASN A 114 14.68 -1.53 -21.04
N ASN A 115 14.47 -1.07 -19.83
CA ASN A 115 14.92 0.21 -19.32
C ASN A 115 14.14 1.44 -19.82
N ASP A 116 13.03 1.23 -20.51
CA ASP A 116 12.18 2.36 -20.87
C ASP A 116 11.49 2.93 -19.64
N LYS A 117 11.35 4.25 -19.60
CA LYS A 117 10.53 4.91 -18.57
C LYS A 117 9.09 4.82 -19.06
N VAL A 118 8.23 4.27 -18.24
CA VAL A 118 6.84 4.04 -18.63
C VAL A 118 5.88 4.49 -17.56
N VAL A 119 4.65 4.71 -17.98
CA VAL A 119 3.53 4.96 -17.06
C VAL A 119 2.58 3.79 -17.24
N VAL A 120 2.24 3.13 -16.16
CA VAL A 120 1.34 1.99 -16.24
C VAL A 120 0.12 2.22 -15.39
N TYR A 121 -1.00 1.62 -15.81
CA TYR A 121 -2.24 1.66 -15.03
C TYR A 121 -2.33 0.35 -14.27
N ILE A 122 -2.64 0.45 -12.98
CA ILE A 122 -2.78 -0.75 -12.16
C ILE A 122 -4.18 -1.29 -12.34
N THR A 123 -4.28 -2.54 -12.81
CA THR A 123 -5.58 -3.17 -12.99
C THR A 123 -5.87 -4.23 -11.92
N LYS A 124 -4.82 -4.76 -11.30
CA LYS A 124 -4.99 -5.69 -10.20
C LYS A 124 -4.08 -5.26 -9.08
N TYR A 125 -4.62 -5.18 -7.90
CA TYR A 125 -3.86 -4.75 -6.73
C TYR A 125 -3.51 -5.96 -5.86
N PRO A 126 -2.49 -5.82 -5.00
CA PRO A 126 -2.13 -6.92 -4.11
C PRO A 126 -3.31 -7.32 -3.25
N THR A 127 -3.40 -8.62 -2.97
CA THR A 127 -4.44 -9.11 -2.09
C THR A 127 -3.79 -9.86 -0.95
N LYS A 128 -4.54 -10.01 0.11
CA LYS A 128 -4.05 -10.68 1.27
C LYS A 128 -3.61 -12.09 0.91
N GLY A 129 -2.42 -12.46 1.37
CA GLY A 129 -1.91 -13.81 1.13
C GLY A 129 -1.31 -14.05 -0.23
N LYS A 130 -1.17 -13.03 -1.03
CA LYS A 130 -0.60 -13.22 -2.37
C LYS A 130 0.72 -12.51 -2.54
#